data_1da5cdab5e0f3f3c0afa4d500ed65c02
#
_entry.id   1da5cdab5e0f3f3c0afa4d500ed65c02
#
_cell.length_a   1.000
_cell.length_b   1.000
_cell.length_c   1.000
_cell.angle_alpha   90.00
_cell.angle_beta   90.00
_cell.angle_gamma   90.00
#
_symmetry.space_group_name_H-M   'P 1'
#
loop_
_entity.id
_entity.type
_entity.pdbx_description
1 polymer ?
#
loop_
_entity_poly.entity_id
_entity_poly.type
_entity_poly.pdbx_seq_one_letter_code
_entity_poly.pdbx_strand_id
1 'polypeptide(L)'
;MINSLRQASRWASDPSQQGLENERKRKEADAGRAPEDIIREIEELVKNGVVEIMLLGQNVNSYGKNLESPITFAELLRRVERIEGLKRIRFMTSHPKDLSDELIEVMASSKKICRHLHLPLQSGSSEILKKMNRHYTKEQYLELTERIRKAVPDISLTTDIIVGFPGETEEDFEETLEVVRKVRYDSAFTFIYSKRTGTPAAAMENQVPEEVVKERFDRLLAEVQAISAQVCGRDVHTVQEVLVEEPDSHVEGLVTGRMSNNTIVHFPGGKELIGKIVKVYLKESKGFYYMGSLVD
;
A
#
# COMPACT_ATOMS: atom_id res chain seq x y z
N MET A 1 5.28 5.97 -12.09
CA MET A 1 6.49 5.13 -12.21
C MET A 1 6.09 3.68 -11.99
N ILE A 2 6.54 2.79 -12.84
CA ILE A 2 6.33 1.34 -12.69
C ILE A 2 7.64 0.78 -12.13
N ASN A 3 7.60 0.15 -10.95
CA ASN A 3 8.73 -0.66 -10.48
C ASN A 3 8.42 -2.13 -10.73
N SER A 4 9.28 -2.81 -11.49
CA SER A 4 9.27 -4.26 -11.53
C SER A 4 10.03 -4.78 -10.32
N LEU A 5 9.51 -5.79 -9.63
CA LEU A 5 10.15 -6.44 -8.47
C LEU A 5 11.52 -7.10 -8.78
N ARG A 6 12.04 -6.96 -9.99
CA ARG A 6 13.35 -7.50 -10.42
C ARG A 6 14.52 -6.52 -10.33
N GLN A 7 14.37 -5.29 -9.82
CA GLN A 7 15.50 -4.34 -9.74
C GLN A 7 15.70 -3.76 -8.34
N ALA A 8 16.00 -4.59 -7.38
CA ALA A 8 16.65 -4.18 -6.15
C ALA A 8 18.16 -4.52 -6.23
N SER A 9 18.90 -3.91 -7.16
CA SER A 9 20.37 -3.76 -7.05
C SER A 9 20.94 -3.11 -8.31
N ARG A 10 21.07 -1.78 -8.29
CA ARG A 10 22.12 -0.98 -8.94
C ARG A 10 21.71 0.48 -9.02
N TRP A 11 22.03 1.27 -8.01
CA TRP A 11 22.16 2.71 -8.16
C TRP A 11 23.39 3.15 -7.37
N ALA A 12 24.49 3.31 -8.09
CA ALA A 12 25.56 4.21 -7.72
C ALA A 12 25.84 5.05 -8.96
N SER A 13 25.43 6.31 -8.97
CA SER A 13 25.80 7.28 -9.98
C SER A 13 25.86 8.70 -9.39
N ASP A 14 26.84 9.42 -9.84
CA ASP A 14 27.37 10.75 -9.59
C ASP A 14 26.34 11.81 -9.11
N PRO A 15 26.57 12.50 -7.98
CA PRO A 15 25.65 13.48 -7.39
C PRO A 15 25.46 14.78 -8.19
N SER A 16 26.33 15.12 -9.13
CA SER A 16 26.29 16.41 -9.84
C SER A 16 25.32 16.46 -11.03
N GLN A 17 24.94 15.34 -11.60
CA GLN A 17 23.91 15.23 -12.65
C GLN A 17 22.50 14.98 -12.10
N GLN A 18 22.40 14.59 -10.85
CA GLN A 18 21.14 14.22 -10.20
C GLN A 18 20.19 15.41 -9.97
N GLY A 19 20.72 16.63 -9.84
CA GLY A 19 19.91 17.84 -9.63
C GLY A 19 19.07 18.23 -10.86
N LEU A 20 19.67 18.28 -12.03
CA LEU A 20 19.01 18.66 -13.29
C LEU A 20 18.07 17.56 -13.80
N GLU A 21 18.45 16.30 -13.61
CA GLU A 21 17.63 15.14 -13.97
C GLU A 21 16.42 14.98 -13.03
N ASN A 22 16.56 15.35 -11.75
CA ASN A 22 15.46 15.40 -10.79
C ASN A 22 14.48 16.54 -11.06
N GLU A 23 14.94 17.71 -11.55
CA GLU A 23 14.05 18.81 -11.95
C GLU A 23 13.29 18.51 -13.24
N ARG A 24 13.95 17.86 -14.20
CA ARG A 24 13.31 17.38 -15.43
C ARG A 24 12.30 16.29 -15.15
N LYS A 25 12.64 15.31 -14.29
CA LYS A 25 11.72 14.26 -13.81
C LYS A 25 10.57 14.82 -12.96
N ARG A 26 10.76 15.94 -12.23
CA ARG A 26 9.68 16.64 -11.54
C ARG A 26 8.69 17.29 -12.51
N LYS A 27 9.17 17.98 -13.54
CA LYS A 27 8.32 18.60 -14.57
C LYS A 27 7.60 17.56 -15.43
N GLU A 28 8.23 16.42 -15.75
CA GLU A 28 7.60 15.28 -16.44
C GLU A 28 6.62 14.52 -15.53
N ALA A 29 6.83 14.49 -14.21
CA ALA A 29 5.90 13.92 -13.25
C ALA A 29 4.65 14.79 -13.03
N ASP A 30 4.77 16.12 -13.16
CA ASP A 30 3.63 17.04 -13.10
C ASP A 30 2.77 17.03 -14.37
N ALA A 31 3.33 16.63 -15.53
CA ALA A 31 2.61 16.52 -16.79
C ALA A 31 1.82 15.21 -16.96
N GLY A 32 2.05 14.21 -16.09
CA GLY A 32 1.45 12.88 -16.20
C GLY A 32 1.96 12.11 -17.43
N ARG A 33 2.32 10.83 -17.27
CA ARG A 33 2.70 9.97 -18.40
C ARG A 33 1.46 9.58 -19.21
N ALA A 34 1.55 9.58 -20.54
CA ALA A 34 0.47 9.11 -21.40
C ALA A 34 0.14 7.63 -21.12
N PRO A 35 -1.14 7.24 -21.17
CA PRO A 35 -1.55 5.85 -20.94
C PRO A 35 -0.86 4.86 -21.87
N GLU A 36 -0.66 5.25 -23.12
CA GLU A 36 -0.04 4.46 -24.17
C GLU A 36 1.42 4.13 -23.85
N ASP A 37 2.15 5.05 -23.23
CA ASP A 37 3.55 4.83 -22.82
C ASP A 37 3.65 3.89 -21.63
N ILE A 38 2.70 4.00 -20.69
CA ILE A 38 2.60 3.08 -19.55
C ILE A 38 2.29 1.66 -20.04
N ILE A 39 1.33 1.51 -20.94
CA ILE A 39 0.94 0.21 -21.49
C ILE A 39 2.10 -0.42 -22.26
N ARG A 40 2.78 0.34 -23.13
CA ARG A 40 3.95 -0.13 -23.88
C ARG A 40 5.06 -0.63 -22.97
N GLU A 41 5.37 0.13 -21.91
CA GLU A 41 6.38 -0.28 -20.91
C GLU A 41 5.98 -1.59 -20.22
N ILE A 42 4.70 -1.74 -19.82
CA ILE A 42 4.21 -2.97 -19.18
C ILE A 42 4.29 -4.16 -20.16
N GLU A 43 3.89 -3.96 -21.42
CA GLU A 43 3.99 -5.00 -22.47
C GLU A 43 5.44 -5.47 -22.68
N GLU A 44 6.40 -4.55 -22.68
CA GLU A 44 7.82 -4.88 -22.77
C GLU A 44 8.31 -5.65 -21.54
N LEU A 45 7.88 -5.25 -20.34
CA LEU A 45 8.21 -5.97 -19.12
C LEU A 45 7.64 -7.40 -19.14
N VAL A 46 6.40 -7.56 -19.59
CA VAL A 46 5.74 -8.86 -19.69
C VAL A 46 6.44 -9.76 -20.73
N LYS A 47 6.84 -9.23 -21.89
CA LYS A 47 7.66 -9.95 -22.87
C LYS A 47 8.99 -10.46 -22.28
N ASN A 48 9.53 -9.74 -21.30
CA ASN A 48 10.73 -10.11 -20.54
C ASN A 48 10.44 -11.02 -19.32
N GLY A 49 9.23 -11.57 -19.20
CA GLY A 49 8.85 -12.55 -18.20
C GLY A 49 8.35 -11.96 -16.87
N VAL A 50 8.07 -10.65 -16.82
CA VAL A 50 7.43 -10.03 -15.65
C VAL A 50 5.96 -10.42 -15.60
N VAL A 51 5.49 -10.93 -14.46
CA VAL A 51 4.10 -11.39 -14.26
C VAL A 51 3.29 -10.49 -13.31
N GLU A 52 3.95 -9.67 -12.50
CA GLU A 52 3.34 -8.71 -11.60
C GLU A 52 3.99 -7.34 -11.77
N ILE A 53 3.17 -6.28 -11.78
CA ILE A 53 3.62 -4.89 -11.79
C ILE A 53 3.06 -4.15 -10.58
N MET A 54 3.75 -3.08 -10.17
CA MET A 54 3.27 -2.13 -9.17
C MET A 54 3.26 -0.73 -9.76
N LEU A 55 2.08 -0.11 -9.80
CA LEU A 55 1.90 1.28 -10.19
C LEU A 55 2.16 2.18 -8.99
N LEU A 56 3.09 3.11 -9.13
CA LEU A 56 3.52 4.02 -8.07
C LEU A 56 3.30 5.47 -8.46
N GLY A 57 2.87 6.28 -7.51
CA GLY A 57 2.72 7.72 -7.65
C GLY A 57 2.59 8.36 -6.27
N GLN A 58 2.68 9.69 -6.15
CA GLN A 58 2.43 10.40 -4.88
C GLN A 58 0.97 10.27 -4.45
N ASN A 59 0.05 10.29 -5.41
CA ASN A 59 -1.36 9.99 -5.29
C ASN A 59 -1.80 9.31 -6.59
N VAL A 60 -1.70 8.00 -6.63
CA VAL A 60 -1.94 7.21 -7.86
C VAL A 60 -3.38 7.35 -8.37
N ASN A 61 -4.34 7.54 -7.45
CA ASN A 61 -5.76 7.70 -7.80
C ASN A 61 -6.06 8.99 -8.58
N SER A 62 -5.18 10.00 -8.48
CA SER A 62 -5.32 11.25 -9.22
C SER A 62 -4.75 11.19 -10.64
N TYR A 63 -4.22 10.04 -11.06
CA TYR A 63 -3.68 9.85 -12.40
C TYR A 63 -4.68 10.29 -13.48
N GLY A 64 -4.14 10.90 -14.50
CA GLY A 64 -4.87 11.28 -15.72
C GLY A 64 -5.62 12.61 -15.66
N LYS A 65 -5.76 13.25 -14.48
CA LYS A 65 -6.45 14.54 -14.35
C LYS A 65 -5.78 15.67 -15.14
N ASN A 66 -4.46 15.62 -15.28
CA ASN A 66 -3.64 16.67 -15.92
C ASN A 66 -3.19 16.29 -17.35
N LEU A 67 -3.76 15.24 -17.94
CA LEU A 67 -3.49 14.87 -19.33
C LEU A 67 -4.26 15.77 -20.29
N GLU A 68 -3.75 15.97 -21.52
CA GLU A 68 -4.47 16.68 -22.58
C GLU A 68 -5.83 16.05 -22.88
N SER A 69 -5.90 14.71 -22.84
CA SER A 69 -7.14 13.93 -22.86
C SER A 69 -7.29 13.24 -21.51
N PRO A 70 -8.03 13.82 -20.55
CA PRO A 70 -8.15 13.26 -19.23
C PRO A 70 -8.77 11.86 -19.23
N ILE A 71 -8.18 10.96 -18.46
CA ILE A 71 -8.75 9.63 -18.17
C ILE A 71 -8.72 9.39 -16.67
N THR A 72 -9.53 8.45 -16.19
CA THR A 72 -9.47 8.04 -14.77
C THR A 72 -8.38 7.00 -14.55
N PHE A 73 -7.90 6.89 -13.31
CA PHE A 73 -7.02 5.78 -12.91
C PHE A 73 -7.71 4.42 -13.09
N ALA A 74 -9.01 4.36 -12.87
CA ALA A 74 -9.82 3.17 -13.11
C ALA A 74 -9.77 2.75 -14.60
N GLU A 75 -9.88 3.71 -15.53
CA GLU A 75 -9.77 3.43 -16.95
C GLU A 75 -8.37 2.95 -17.34
N LEU A 76 -7.30 3.54 -16.75
CA LEU A 76 -5.95 3.02 -16.95
C LEU A 76 -5.85 1.56 -16.49
N LEU A 77 -6.38 1.23 -15.31
CA LEU A 77 -6.35 -0.15 -14.79
C LEU A 77 -7.09 -1.13 -15.72
N ARG A 78 -8.24 -0.74 -16.28
CA ARG A 78 -8.96 -1.57 -17.28
C ARG A 78 -8.12 -1.84 -18.53
N ARG A 79 -7.35 -0.85 -18.99
CA ARG A 79 -6.44 -1.03 -20.15
C ARG A 79 -5.28 -1.95 -19.79
N VAL A 80 -4.65 -1.76 -18.62
CA VAL A 80 -3.54 -2.59 -18.13
C VAL A 80 -3.99 -4.04 -17.91
N GLU A 81 -5.21 -4.26 -17.43
CA GLU A 81 -5.75 -5.61 -17.21
C GLU A 81 -5.83 -6.44 -18.50
N ARG A 82 -5.99 -5.81 -19.66
CA ARG A 82 -6.08 -6.50 -20.97
C ARG A 82 -4.73 -7.05 -21.46
N ILE A 83 -3.61 -6.64 -20.86
CA ILE A 83 -2.29 -7.07 -21.28
C ILE A 83 -2.14 -8.58 -21.02
N GLU A 84 -1.94 -9.35 -22.09
CA GLU A 84 -1.72 -10.80 -22.00
C GLU A 84 -0.39 -11.09 -21.30
N GLY A 85 -0.32 -12.19 -20.53
CA GLY A 85 0.86 -12.57 -19.76
C GLY A 85 0.99 -11.87 -18.41
N LEU A 86 0.45 -10.65 -18.23
CA LEU A 86 0.37 -10.01 -16.94
C LEU A 86 -0.62 -10.77 -16.05
N LYS A 87 -0.20 -11.14 -14.83
CA LYS A 87 -1.01 -11.92 -13.88
C LYS A 87 -1.52 -11.10 -12.71
N ARG A 88 -0.73 -10.13 -12.22
CA ARG A 88 -1.07 -9.32 -11.05
C ARG A 88 -0.76 -7.84 -11.27
N ILE A 89 -1.62 -6.99 -10.75
CA ILE A 89 -1.51 -5.53 -10.75
C ILE A 89 -1.61 -5.06 -9.31
N ARG A 90 -0.60 -4.35 -8.83
CA ARG A 90 -0.62 -3.63 -7.55
C ARG A 90 -0.53 -2.14 -7.80
N PHE A 91 -1.04 -1.38 -6.87
CA PHE A 91 -0.80 0.06 -6.80
C PHE A 91 -0.69 0.51 -5.35
N MET A 92 0.05 1.59 -5.13
CA MET A 92 0.32 2.13 -3.80
C MET A 92 0.03 3.62 -3.76
N THR A 93 -0.11 4.15 -2.52
CA THR A 93 -0.27 5.58 -2.25
C THR A 93 -1.61 6.12 -2.78
N SER A 94 -2.70 5.46 -2.37
CA SER A 94 -4.06 5.93 -2.62
C SER A 94 -4.43 7.02 -1.61
N HIS A 95 -5.02 8.12 -2.10
CA HIS A 95 -5.54 9.16 -1.22
C HIS A 95 -7.06 8.97 -1.02
N PRO A 96 -7.58 8.96 0.22
CA PRO A 96 -9.00 8.68 0.48
C PRO A 96 -9.97 9.57 -0.32
N LYS A 97 -9.65 10.86 -0.46
CA LYS A 97 -10.45 11.82 -1.23
C LYS A 97 -10.62 11.46 -2.72
N ASP A 98 -9.61 10.84 -3.30
CA ASP A 98 -9.56 10.55 -4.75
C ASP A 98 -9.94 9.11 -5.09
N LEU A 99 -10.39 8.32 -4.10
CA LEU A 99 -10.82 6.94 -4.31
C LEU A 99 -12.29 6.93 -4.74
N SER A 100 -12.51 6.84 -6.05
CA SER A 100 -13.83 6.88 -6.67
C SER A 100 -14.57 5.54 -6.60
N ASP A 101 -15.91 5.58 -6.72
CA ASP A 101 -16.73 4.37 -6.84
C ASP A 101 -16.34 3.55 -8.08
N GLU A 102 -16.01 4.22 -9.19
CA GLU A 102 -15.50 3.56 -10.40
C GLU A 102 -14.23 2.73 -10.12
N LEU A 103 -13.30 3.26 -9.30
CA LEU A 103 -12.09 2.51 -8.92
C LEU A 103 -12.44 1.30 -8.05
N ILE A 104 -13.38 1.46 -7.12
CA ILE A 104 -13.86 0.34 -6.27
C ILE A 104 -14.49 -0.76 -7.14
N GLU A 105 -15.31 -0.41 -8.14
CA GLU A 105 -15.91 -1.36 -9.08
C GLU A 105 -14.87 -2.11 -9.91
N VAL A 106 -13.83 -1.41 -10.38
CA VAL A 106 -12.73 -2.02 -11.12
C VAL A 106 -11.96 -2.99 -10.23
N MET A 107 -11.66 -2.61 -8.99
CA MET A 107 -11.03 -3.51 -8.01
C MET A 107 -11.88 -4.75 -7.73
N ALA A 108 -13.19 -4.59 -7.61
CA ALA A 108 -14.12 -5.68 -7.32
C ALA A 108 -14.23 -6.67 -8.50
N SER A 109 -14.30 -6.16 -9.73
CA SER A 109 -14.51 -6.98 -10.93
C SER A 109 -13.22 -7.58 -11.51
N SER A 110 -12.06 -6.99 -11.21
CA SER A 110 -10.78 -7.43 -11.76
C SER A 110 -10.31 -8.78 -11.21
N LYS A 111 -9.74 -9.58 -12.10
CA LYS A 111 -9.07 -10.84 -11.78
C LYS A 111 -7.56 -10.70 -11.56
N LYS A 112 -6.99 -9.54 -11.94
CA LYS A 112 -5.55 -9.29 -11.87
C LYS A 112 -5.18 -8.27 -10.79
N ILE A 113 -6.08 -7.35 -10.42
CA ILE A 113 -5.82 -6.40 -9.35
C ILE A 113 -5.73 -7.14 -8.01
N CYS A 114 -4.62 -6.96 -7.35
CA CYS A 114 -4.33 -7.60 -6.06
C CYS A 114 -5.29 -7.12 -4.97
N ARG A 115 -5.66 -8.01 -4.06
CA ARG A 115 -6.60 -7.77 -2.95
C ARG A 115 -5.93 -7.01 -1.80
N HIS A 116 -5.24 -5.93 -2.12
CA HIS A 116 -4.55 -5.08 -1.17
C HIS A 116 -4.71 -3.62 -1.55
N LEU A 117 -5.07 -2.80 -0.58
CA LEU A 117 -5.16 -1.36 -0.74
C LEU A 117 -4.47 -0.65 0.43
N HIS A 118 -3.48 0.18 0.11
CA HIS A 118 -2.88 1.09 1.08
C HIS A 118 -3.65 2.40 1.07
N LEU A 119 -4.34 2.70 2.18
CA LEU A 119 -5.22 3.87 2.32
C LEU A 119 -4.84 4.65 3.59
N PRO A 120 -3.94 5.65 3.49
CA PRO A 120 -3.46 6.42 4.63
C PRO A 120 -4.59 7.15 5.37
N LEU A 121 -4.75 6.85 6.67
CA LEU A 121 -5.69 7.54 7.57
C LEU A 121 -5.10 8.86 8.08
N GLN A 122 -3.85 8.82 8.48
CA GLN A 122 -3.05 9.86 9.14
C GLN A 122 -3.49 10.13 10.59
N SER A 123 -4.77 10.40 10.86
CA SER A 123 -5.39 10.58 12.18
C SER A 123 -6.87 10.17 12.12
N GLY A 124 -7.40 9.68 13.22
CA GLY A 124 -8.83 9.39 13.37
C GLY A 124 -9.67 10.60 13.83
N SER A 125 -9.04 11.74 14.14
CA SER A 125 -9.75 12.97 14.50
C SER A 125 -9.93 13.87 13.28
N SER A 126 -11.18 14.26 13.00
CA SER A 126 -11.51 15.20 11.93
C SER A 126 -10.84 16.57 12.13
N GLU A 127 -10.67 17.02 13.38
CA GLU A 127 -9.98 18.28 13.70
C GLU A 127 -8.48 18.20 13.39
N ILE A 128 -7.83 17.09 13.72
CA ILE A 128 -6.41 16.86 13.39
C ILE A 128 -6.23 16.69 11.88
N LEU A 129 -7.10 15.97 11.21
CA LEU A 129 -7.08 15.84 9.74
C LEU A 129 -7.17 17.21 9.06
N LYS A 130 -8.04 18.11 9.55
CA LYS A 130 -8.15 19.49 9.06
C LYS A 130 -6.85 20.28 9.27
N LYS A 131 -6.23 20.18 10.46
CA LYS A 131 -4.94 20.81 10.75
C LYS A 131 -3.80 20.25 9.88
N MET A 132 -3.87 18.95 9.50
CA MET A 132 -2.96 18.30 8.54
C MET A 132 -3.26 18.65 7.08
N ASN A 133 -4.23 19.55 6.81
CA ASN A 133 -4.71 19.88 5.47
C ASN A 133 -5.24 18.66 4.70
N ARG A 134 -5.86 17.71 5.40
CA ARG A 134 -6.59 16.59 4.79
C ARG A 134 -8.02 17.00 4.49
N HIS A 135 -8.52 16.65 3.32
CA HIS A 135 -9.83 17.08 2.82
C HIS A 135 -10.87 15.97 2.95
N TYR A 136 -10.88 15.27 4.07
CA TYR A 136 -11.86 14.26 4.46
C TYR A 136 -12.00 14.24 5.99
N THR A 137 -13.13 13.75 6.48
CA THR A 137 -13.40 13.56 7.90
C THR A 137 -13.26 12.08 8.29
N LYS A 138 -13.27 11.82 9.62
CA LYS A 138 -13.31 10.46 10.17
C LYS A 138 -14.48 9.65 9.60
N GLU A 139 -15.68 10.26 9.57
CA GLU A 139 -16.90 9.62 9.10
C GLU A 139 -16.81 9.24 7.63
N GLN A 140 -16.36 10.18 6.79
CA GLN A 140 -16.14 9.91 5.36
C GLN A 140 -15.12 8.79 5.11
N TYR A 141 -14.07 8.74 5.92
CA TYR A 141 -13.07 7.69 5.82
C TYR A 141 -13.65 6.32 6.22
N LEU A 142 -14.40 6.25 7.33
CA LEU A 142 -15.08 5.02 7.77
C LEU A 142 -16.09 4.52 6.73
N GLU A 143 -16.94 5.41 6.22
CA GLU A 143 -17.89 5.08 5.15
C GLU A 143 -17.18 4.54 3.90
N LEU A 144 -16.06 5.17 3.52
CA LEU A 144 -15.25 4.71 2.38
C LEU A 144 -14.71 3.29 2.61
N THR A 145 -14.16 3.00 3.79
CA THR A 145 -13.64 1.67 4.11
C THR A 145 -14.72 0.60 4.14
N GLU A 146 -15.92 0.94 4.59
CA GLU A 146 -17.09 0.04 4.55
C GLU A 146 -17.52 -0.26 3.10
N ARG A 147 -17.60 0.76 2.24
CA ARG A 147 -17.92 0.58 0.81
C ARG A 147 -16.88 -0.30 0.11
N ILE A 148 -15.59 -0.08 0.38
CA ILE A 148 -14.51 -0.89 -0.18
C ILE A 148 -14.68 -2.36 0.25
N ARG A 149 -14.87 -2.64 1.53
CA ARG A 149 -15.02 -4.01 2.03
C ARG A 149 -16.30 -4.69 1.56
N LYS A 150 -17.38 -3.94 1.38
CA LYS A 150 -18.61 -4.46 0.81
C LYS A 150 -18.42 -4.90 -0.65
N ALA A 151 -17.67 -4.12 -1.43
CA ALA A 151 -17.40 -4.43 -2.84
C ALA A 151 -16.30 -5.50 -3.02
N VAL A 152 -15.31 -5.52 -2.12
CA VAL A 152 -14.15 -6.42 -2.14
C VAL A 152 -13.98 -7.04 -0.74
N PRO A 153 -14.76 -8.08 -0.37
CA PRO A 153 -14.81 -8.60 1.01
C PRO A 153 -13.47 -9.15 1.53
N ASP A 154 -12.61 -9.65 0.66
CA ASP A 154 -11.30 -10.24 0.97
C ASP A 154 -10.15 -9.24 0.90
N ILE A 155 -10.45 -7.94 0.78
CA ILE A 155 -9.41 -6.93 0.67
C ILE A 155 -8.62 -6.76 1.97
N SER A 156 -7.31 -6.74 1.85
CA SER A 156 -6.38 -6.30 2.88
C SER A 156 -6.24 -4.79 2.85
N LEU A 157 -6.51 -4.14 3.97
CA LEU A 157 -6.35 -2.71 4.14
C LEU A 157 -5.12 -2.41 4.99
N THR A 158 -4.23 -1.58 4.46
CA THR A 158 -3.09 -1.04 5.21
C THR A 158 -3.17 0.48 5.26
N THR A 159 -2.54 1.10 6.26
CA THR A 159 -2.66 2.53 6.51
C THR A 159 -1.39 3.14 7.09
N ASP A 160 -1.32 4.48 7.08
CA ASP A 160 -0.37 5.28 7.84
C ASP A 160 -1.09 6.03 8.94
N ILE A 161 -0.51 6.08 10.13
CA ILE A 161 -1.03 6.83 11.30
C ILE A 161 0.12 7.62 11.91
N ILE A 162 -0.14 8.91 12.20
CA ILE A 162 0.79 9.82 12.83
C ILE A 162 0.26 10.20 14.21
N VAL A 163 1.06 10.03 15.25
CA VAL A 163 0.75 10.42 16.63
C VAL A 163 1.54 11.65 17.03
N GLY A 164 0.95 12.49 17.88
CA GLY A 164 1.62 13.66 18.43
C GLY A 164 1.68 14.83 17.46
N PHE A 165 0.73 14.94 16.54
CA PHE A 165 0.62 16.13 15.70
C PHE A 165 0.28 17.36 16.57
N PRO A 166 0.83 18.57 16.28
CA PRO A 166 0.59 19.75 17.10
C PRO A 166 -0.89 20.02 17.37
N GLY A 167 -1.24 20.13 18.65
CA GLY A 167 -2.59 20.34 19.11
C GLY A 167 -3.47 19.09 19.12
N GLU A 168 -2.90 17.89 19.04
CA GLU A 168 -3.60 16.63 19.29
C GLU A 168 -3.91 16.50 20.78
N THR A 169 -5.19 16.40 21.15
CA THR A 169 -5.66 16.13 22.51
C THR A 169 -5.73 14.62 22.77
N GLU A 170 -6.06 14.23 24.00
CA GLU A 170 -6.30 12.83 24.33
C GLU A 170 -7.54 12.29 23.63
N GLU A 171 -8.58 13.11 23.53
CA GLU A 171 -9.81 12.78 22.82
C GLU A 171 -9.55 12.55 21.33
N ASP A 172 -8.73 13.38 20.68
CA ASP A 172 -8.31 13.20 19.28
C ASP A 172 -7.56 11.88 19.06
N PHE A 173 -6.72 11.53 20.02
CA PHE A 173 -5.99 10.26 19.98
C PHE A 173 -6.91 9.05 20.19
N GLU A 174 -7.85 9.12 21.15
CA GLU A 174 -8.86 8.06 21.34
C GLU A 174 -9.74 7.86 20.10
N GLU A 175 -10.11 8.93 19.40
CA GLU A 175 -10.79 8.82 18.10
C GLU A 175 -9.94 8.05 17.07
N THR A 176 -8.63 8.22 17.09
CA THR A 176 -7.71 7.46 16.22
C THR A 176 -7.73 5.98 16.57
N LEU A 177 -7.68 5.61 17.85
CA LEU A 177 -7.81 4.22 18.29
C LEU A 177 -9.19 3.63 17.94
N GLU A 178 -10.26 4.43 18.05
CA GLU A 178 -11.60 4.00 17.64
C GLU A 178 -11.65 3.61 16.16
N VAL A 179 -11.07 4.43 15.27
CA VAL A 179 -10.98 4.11 13.83
C VAL A 179 -10.18 2.84 13.60
N VAL A 180 -9.03 2.67 14.27
CA VAL A 180 -8.20 1.45 14.17
C VAL A 180 -9.00 0.21 14.56
N ARG A 181 -9.76 0.26 15.65
CA ARG A 181 -10.63 -0.85 16.12
C ARG A 181 -11.77 -1.16 15.15
N LYS A 182 -12.38 -0.13 14.55
CA LYS A 182 -13.49 -0.30 13.59
C LYS A 182 -13.00 -0.85 12.25
N VAL A 183 -11.94 -0.24 11.71
CA VAL A 183 -11.44 -0.64 10.38
C VAL A 183 -10.70 -1.97 10.43
N ARG A 184 -10.00 -2.31 11.53
CA ARG A 184 -9.24 -3.57 11.68
C ARG A 184 -8.27 -3.78 10.52
N TYR A 185 -7.26 -2.93 10.45
CA TYR A 185 -6.24 -3.00 9.41
C TYR A 185 -5.42 -4.29 9.47
N ASP A 186 -5.05 -4.80 8.31
CA ASP A 186 -4.10 -5.93 8.20
C ASP A 186 -2.71 -5.51 8.68
N SER A 187 -2.33 -4.26 8.43
CA SER A 187 -1.12 -3.63 8.96
C SER A 187 -1.26 -2.11 8.98
N ALA A 188 -0.58 -1.45 9.91
CA ALA A 188 -0.46 0.00 9.93
C ALA A 188 0.99 0.42 10.13
N PHE A 189 1.44 1.38 9.33
CA PHE A 189 2.70 2.08 9.56
C PHE A 189 2.42 3.23 10.51
N THR A 190 3.00 3.15 11.71
CA THR A 190 2.81 4.11 12.79
C THR A 190 4.01 5.03 12.89
N PHE A 191 3.77 6.33 12.95
CA PHE A 191 4.80 7.36 12.98
C PHE A 191 4.56 8.32 14.15
N ILE A 192 5.64 8.78 14.75
CA ILE A 192 5.61 9.96 15.62
C ILE A 192 5.78 11.19 14.73
N TYR A 193 4.96 12.22 14.96
CA TYR A 193 5.13 13.49 14.26
C TYR A 193 6.55 14.03 14.45
N SER A 194 7.20 14.38 13.36
CA SER A 194 8.53 14.99 13.35
C SER A 194 8.47 16.39 12.76
N LYS A 195 8.97 17.36 13.51
CA LYS A 195 9.07 18.76 13.06
C LYS A 195 9.94 18.86 11.81
N ARG A 196 9.37 19.42 10.75
CA ARG A 196 10.12 19.75 9.52
C ARG A 196 10.19 21.25 9.36
N THR A 197 11.37 21.81 9.39
CA THR A 197 11.62 23.25 9.22
C THR A 197 10.90 23.78 7.98
N GLY A 198 10.23 24.91 8.13
CA GLY A 198 9.49 25.56 7.04
C GLY A 198 8.06 25.05 6.82
N THR A 199 7.57 24.09 7.62
CA THR A 199 6.18 23.65 7.55
C THR A 199 5.30 24.44 8.52
N PRO A 200 4.00 24.70 8.19
CA PRO A 200 3.06 25.33 9.13
C PRO A 200 2.96 24.59 10.47
N ALA A 201 2.95 23.26 10.45
CA ALA A 201 2.87 22.45 11.65
C ALA A 201 4.09 22.63 12.59
N ALA A 202 5.28 22.86 12.05
CA ALA A 202 6.47 23.12 12.86
C ALA A 202 6.41 24.48 13.60
N ALA A 203 5.62 25.44 13.09
CA ALA A 203 5.43 26.75 13.67
C ALA A 203 4.28 26.82 14.69
N MET A 204 3.49 25.76 14.85
CA MET A 204 2.41 25.69 15.84
C MET A 204 2.99 25.68 17.26
N GLU A 205 2.41 26.49 18.16
CA GLU A 205 2.87 26.63 19.54
C GLU A 205 2.49 25.43 20.42
N ASN A 206 1.35 24.80 20.13
CA ASN A 206 0.76 23.70 20.92
C ASN A 206 1.35 22.32 20.56
N GLN A 207 2.66 22.20 20.61
CA GLN A 207 3.36 20.91 20.42
C GLN A 207 2.99 19.97 21.58
N VAL A 208 2.75 18.70 21.25
CA VAL A 208 2.46 17.68 22.27
C VAL A 208 3.75 17.32 23.02
N PRO A 209 3.75 17.23 24.36
CA PRO A 209 4.91 16.82 25.13
C PRO A 209 5.42 15.42 24.71
N GLU A 210 6.72 15.23 24.70
CA GLU A 210 7.36 13.99 24.21
C GLU A 210 6.90 12.76 25.01
N GLU A 211 6.73 12.90 26.31
CA GLU A 211 6.24 11.81 27.19
C GLU A 211 4.83 11.35 26.80
N VAL A 212 3.94 12.30 26.48
CA VAL A 212 2.58 12.02 26.03
C VAL A 212 2.60 11.35 24.65
N VAL A 213 3.43 11.86 23.74
CA VAL A 213 3.58 11.27 22.39
C VAL A 213 4.05 9.81 22.48
N LYS A 214 5.03 9.53 23.35
CA LYS A 214 5.55 8.19 23.55
C LYS A 214 4.48 7.25 24.11
N GLU A 215 3.75 7.68 25.14
CA GLU A 215 2.67 6.91 25.74
C GLU A 215 1.58 6.58 24.72
N ARG A 216 1.12 7.55 23.94
CA ARG A 216 0.14 7.35 22.88
C ARG A 216 0.67 6.41 21.79
N PHE A 217 1.93 6.56 21.39
CA PHE A 217 2.55 5.71 20.39
C PHE A 217 2.60 4.25 20.83
N ASP A 218 2.97 3.99 22.08
CA ASP A 218 3.03 2.64 22.65
C ASP A 218 1.62 2.00 22.68
N ARG A 219 0.57 2.77 23.05
CA ARG A 219 -0.82 2.30 23.03
C ARG A 219 -1.29 2.00 21.61
N LEU A 220 -1.03 2.89 20.64
CA LEU A 220 -1.36 2.67 19.24
C LEU A 220 -0.67 1.42 18.69
N LEU A 221 0.62 1.25 18.98
CA LEU A 221 1.39 0.10 18.51
C LEU A 221 0.83 -1.21 19.05
N ALA A 222 0.50 -1.26 20.35
CA ALA A 222 -0.11 -2.44 20.97
C ALA A 222 -1.46 -2.80 20.35
N GLU A 223 -2.33 -1.81 20.10
CA GLU A 223 -3.64 -2.01 19.47
C GLU A 223 -3.51 -2.53 18.03
N VAL A 224 -2.64 -1.89 17.24
CA VAL A 224 -2.37 -2.29 15.84
C VAL A 224 -1.82 -3.70 15.78
N GLN A 225 -0.86 -4.05 16.63
CA GLN A 225 -0.25 -5.40 16.66
C GLN A 225 -1.28 -6.47 17.05
N ALA A 226 -2.12 -6.20 18.05
CA ALA A 226 -3.16 -7.13 18.48
C ALA A 226 -4.18 -7.39 17.36
N ILE A 227 -4.61 -6.36 16.64
CA ILE A 227 -5.54 -6.47 15.52
C ILE A 227 -4.88 -7.21 14.35
N SER A 228 -3.66 -6.82 13.95
CA SER A 228 -2.93 -7.45 12.85
C SER A 228 -2.72 -8.94 13.09
N ALA A 229 -2.37 -9.35 14.30
CA ALA A 229 -2.20 -10.76 14.65
C ALA A 229 -3.50 -11.57 14.47
N GLN A 230 -4.65 -10.98 14.84
CA GLN A 230 -5.97 -11.62 14.65
C GLN A 230 -6.34 -11.70 13.17
N VAL A 231 -6.13 -10.61 12.42
CA VAL A 231 -6.46 -10.53 10.99
C VAL A 231 -5.57 -11.46 10.17
N CYS A 232 -4.27 -11.48 10.44
CA CYS A 232 -3.32 -12.39 9.77
C CYS A 232 -3.54 -13.88 10.10
N GLY A 233 -4.34 -14.22 11.11
CA GLY A 233 -4.70 -15.62 11.41
C GLY A 233 -5.82 -16.18 10.54
N ARG A 234 -6.56 -15.35 9.82
CA ARG A 234 -7.80 -15.74 9.11
C ARG A 234 -7.61 -16.76 7.98
N ASP A 235 -6.43 -16.74 7.34
CA ASP A 235 -6.17 -17.59 6.18
C ASP A 235 -5.44 -18.89 6.54
N VAL A 236 -5.16 -19.14 7.83
CA VAL A 236 -4.57 -20.42 8.30
C VAL A 236 -5.49 -21.57 7.94
N HIS A 237 -4.90 -22.69 7.52
CA HIS A 237 -5.57 -23.89 7.04
C HIS A 237 -6.35 -23.73 5.72
N THR A 238 -6.03 -22.71 4.93
CA THR A 238 -6.52 -22.52 3.56
C THR A 238 -5.43 -22.74 2.52
N VAL A 239 -5.82 -22.93 1.26
CA VAL A 239 -4.93 -22.97 0.10
C VAL A 239 -4.99 -21.62 -0.60
N GLN A 240 -3.84 -20.98 -0.78
CA GLN A 240 -3.73 -19.65 -1.37
C GLN A 240 -2.78 -19.64 -2.56
N GLU A 241 -3.04 -18.73 -3.51
CA GLU A 241 -2.12 -18.45 -4.62
C GLU A 241 -1.01 -17.51 -4.18
N VAL A 242 0.23 -17.96 -4.31
CA VAL A 242 1.44 -17.25 -3.90
C VAL A 242 2.33 -17.02 -5.11
N LEU A 243 2.70 -15.77 -5.42
CA LEU A 243 3.75 -15.45 -6.36
C LEU A 243 5.10 -15.65 -5.65
N VAL A 244 5.92 -16.54 -6.14
CA VAL A 244 7.27 -16.81 -5.60
C VAL A 244 8.21 -15.70 -6.04
N GLU A 245 8.79 -14.97 -5.09
CA GLU A 245 9.61 -13.78 -5.36
C GLU A 245 11.12 -14.13 -5.37
N GLU A 246 11.57 -14.85 -4.33
CA GLU A 246 13.00 -15.08 -4.11
C GLU A 246 13.25 -16.32 -3.23
N PRO A 247 14.49 -16.83 -3.17
CA PRO A 247 14.87 -17.78 -2.12
C PRO A 247 14.81 -17.10 -0.77
N ASP A 248 14.46 -17.84 0.27
CA ASP A 248 14.51 -17.30 1.64
C ASP A 248 15.95 -16.90 2.00
N SER A 249 16.10 -15.70 2.58
CA SER A 249 17.42 -15.15 2.93
C SER A 249 18.00 -15.72 4.20
N HIS A 250 17.21 -16.41 5.02
CA HIS A 250 17.59 -16.89 6.35
C HIS A 250 17.59 -18.41 6.46
N VAL A 251 16.76 -19.10 5.67
CA VAL A 251 16.60 -20.57 5.77
C VAL A 251 16.79 -21.22 4.40
N GLU A 252 17.84 -22.01 4.27
CA GLU A 252 18.13 -22.78 3.06
C GLU A 252 17.01 -23.79 2.76
N GLY A 253 16.62 -23.91 1.49
CA GLY A 253 15.55 -24.80 1.06
C GLY A 253 14.14 -24.22 1.16
N LEU A 254 14.00 -23.00 1.68
CA LEU A 254 12.76 -22.24 1.60
C LEU A 254 12.78 -21.22 0.47
N VAL A 255 11.60 -20.88 0.01
CA VAL A 255 11.33 -19.73 -0.84
C VAL A 255 10.36 -18.79 -0.18
N THR A 256 10.49 -17.50 -0.51
CA THR A 256 9.59 -16.45 -0.09
C THR A 256 8.71 -16.04 -1.24
N GLY A 257 7.42 -15.93 -0.99
CA GLY A 257 6.47 -15.46 -1.95
C GLY A 257 5.41 -14.56 -1.32
N ARG A 258 4.53 -14.03 -2.14
CA ARG A 258 3.52 -13.05 -1.72
C ARG A 258 2.14 -13.40 -2.25
N MET A 259 1.16 -13.36 -1.34
CA MET A 259 -0.26 -13.53 -1.66
C MET A 259 -0.81 -12.27 -2.37
N SER A 260 -2.00 -12.39 -2.95
CA SER A 260 -2.71 -11.24 -3.55
C SER A 260 -2.97 -10.13 -2.52
N ASN A 261 -3.29 -10.48 -1.28
CA ASN A 261 -3.49 -9.54 -0.17
C ASN A 261 -2.21 -8.92 0.42
N ASN A 262 -1.07 -9.10 -0.24
CA ASN A 262 0.25 -8.58 0.12
C ASN A 262 0.95 -9.31 1.28
N THR A 263 0.37 -10.35 1.86
CA THR A 263 1.00 -11.10 2.95
C THR A 263 2.09 -12.02 2.43
N ILE A 264 3.21 -12.08 3.15
CA ILE A 264 4.37 -12.92 2.84
C ILE A 264 4.07 -14.37 3.27
N VAL A 265 4.57 -15.32 2.47
CA VAL A 265 4.51 -16.75 2.77
C VAL A 265 5.89 -17.36 2.54
N HIS A 266 6.39 -18.11 3.53
CA HIS A 266 7.60 -18.93 3.43
C HIS A 266 7.21 -20.41 3.34
N PHE A 267 7.81 -21.14 2.40
CA PHE A 267 7.52 -22.56 2.23
C PHE A 267 8.68 -23.29 1.53
N PRO A 268 8.81 -24.63 1.71
CA PRO A 268 9.81 -25.41 1.02
C PRO A 268 9.66 -25.32 -0.50
N GLY A 269 10.76 -24.99 -1.19
CA GLY A 269 10.77 -24.88 -2.65
C GLY A 269 12.14 -24.50 -3.20
N GLY A 270 12.35 -24.71 -4.49
CA GLY A 270 13.58 -24.40 -5.18
C GLY A 270 13.49 -23.13 -6.03
N LYS A 271 14.63 -22.71 -6.58
CA LYS A 271 14.77 -21.51 -7.41
C LYS A 271 13.95 -21.58 -8.71
N GLU A 272 13.58 -22.77 -9.16
CA GLU A 272 12.75 -23.02 -10.34
C GLU A 272 11.31 -22.50 -10.19
N LEU A 273 10.88 -22.21 -8.95
CA LEU A 273 9.57 -21.65 -8.65
C LEU A 273 9.54 -20.12 -8.77
N ILE A 274 10.67 -19.46 -8.77
CA ILE A 274 10.75 -17.99 -8.78
C ILE A 274 10.05 -17.44 -10.04
N GLY A 275 9.18 -16.44 -9.82
CA GLY A 275 8.35 -15.82 -10.85
C GLY A 275 7.08 -16.60 -11.21
N LYS A 276 6.84 -17.76 -10.57
CA LYS A 276 5.61 -18.54 -10.75
C LYS A 276 4.59 -18.24 -9.66
N ILE A 277 3.31 -18.33 -10.03
CA ILE A 277 2.21 -18.36 -9.07
C ILE A 277 1.91 -19.83 -8.79
N VAL A 278 2.01 -20.20 -7.53
CA VAL A 278 1.83 -21.58 -7.06
C VAL A 278 0.75 -21.63 -5.96
N LYS A 279 0.13 -22.78 -5.76
CA LYS A 279 -0.81 -23.00 -4.66
C LYS A 279 -0.04 -23.45 -3.42
N VAL A 280 -0.30 -22.78 -2.30
CA VAL A 280 0.35 -23.05 -1.02
C VAL A 280 -0.71 -23.25 0.06
N TYR A 281 -0.65 -24.36 0.77
CA TYR A 281 -1.44 -24.59 1.99
C TYR A 281 -0.78 -23.84 3.14
N LEU A 282 -1.52 -22.93 3.77
CA LEU A 282 -1.05 -22.11 4.89
C LEU A 282 -1.21 -22.90 6.21
N LYS A 283 -0.07 -23.29 6.80
CA LYS A 283 -0.04 -24.13 8.01
C LYS A 283 -0.16 -23.31 9.29
N GLU A 284 0.53 -22.18 9.33
CA GLU A 284 0.71 -21.40 10.54
C GLU A 284 0.90 -19.92 10.20
N SER A 285 0.30 -19.04 11.02
CA SER A 285 0.57 -17.60 11.01
C SER A 285 1.64 -17.25 12.04
N LYS A 286 2.58 -16.40 11.64
CA LYS A 286 3.62 -15.82 12.52
C LYS A 286 3.36 -14.33 12.78
N GLY A 287 2.10 -13.88 12.70
CA GLY A 287 1.68 -12.50 12.89
C GLY A 287 1.76 -11.64 11.63
N PHE A 288 2.88 -11.63 10.93
CA PHE A 288 3.09 -10.81 9.73
C PHE A 288 3.34 -11.64 8.46
N TYR A 289 3.50 -12.94 8.58
CA TYR A 289 3.71 -13.86 7.48
C TYR A 289 3.15 -15.25 7.80
N TYR A 290 3.06 -16.08 6.80
CA TYR A 290 2.65 -17.48 6.96
C TYR A 290 3.79 -18.45 6.67
N MET A 291 3.75 -19.58 7.36
CA MET A 291 4.48 -20.80 6.96
C MET A 291 3.53 -21.71 6.20
N GLY A 292 3.97 -22.26 5.07
CA GLY A 292 3.12 -23.10 4.23
C GLY A 292 3.83 -24.30 3.63
N SER A 293 3.12 -25.02 2.77
CA SER A 293 3.67 -26.08 1.91
C SER A 293 3.00 -26.04 0.54
N LEU A 294 3.76 -26.37 -0.51
CA LEU A 294 3.22 -26.53 -1.84
C LEU A 294 2.04 -27.55 -1.83
N VAL A 295 1.07 -27.27 -2.66
CA VAL A 295 -0.03 -28.18 -2.99
C VAL A 295 0.18 -28.56 -4.45
N ASP A 296 0.15 -29.88 -4.72
CA ASP A 296 0.27 -30.46 -6.06
C ASP A 296 -0.89 -30.06 -7.00
#